data_76c91170bd9e1528f6d010e68ce6b6a6
#
_entry.id   76c91170bd9e1528f6d010e68ce6b6a6
#
_cell.length_a   1.000
_cell.length_b   1.000
_cell.length_c   1.000
_cell.angle_alpha   90.00
_cell.angle_beta   90.00
_cell.angle_gamma   90.00
#
_symmetry.space_group_name_H-M   'P 1'
#
loop_
_entity.id
_entity.type
_entity.pdbx_description
1 polymer ?
#
loop_
_entity_poly.entity_id
_entity_poly.type
_entity_poly.pdbx_seq_one_letter_code
_entity_poly.pdbx_strand_id
1 'polypeptide(L)' 'MKKASKHYKFINSKTGYAIFYYSLDSGIEADKAKEELEKVKAKVAINNGIYTETIYWEEVKDEPVN' A
#
# COMPACT_ATOMS: atom_id res chain seq x y z
N MET A 1 1.02 21.93 12.87
CA MET A 1 0.80 21.53 11.66
C MET A 1 0.78 20.08 11.47
N LYS A 2 -0.15 19.57 10.72
CA LYS A 2 -0.21 18.22 10.62
C LYS A 2 0.50 17.73 9.44
N LYS A 3 1.12 16.62 9.54
CA LYS A 3 1.79 16.02 8.52
C LYS A 3 0.87 15.25 7.68
N ALA A 4 0.88 15.43 6.41
CA ALA A 4 0.05 14.62 5.55
C ALA A 4 0.72 13.29 5.36
N SER A 5 -0.06 12.25 5.20
CA SER A 5 0.46 10.93 4.93
C SER A 5 -0.21 10.39 3.70
N LYS A 6 0.50 9.52 3.01
CA LYS A 6 -0.09 8.83 1.88
C LYS A 6 -0.44 7.44 2.34
N HIS A 7 -1.65 7.03 2.04
CA HIS A 7 -2.15 5.74 2.46
C HIS A 7 -2.30 4.84 1.26
N TYR A 8 -1.90 3.59 1.43
CA TYR A 8 -1.96 2.62 0.34
C TYR A 8 -2.67 1.38 0.81
N LYS A 9 -3.36 0.73 -0.10
CA LYS A 9 -3.96 -0.54 0.21
C LYS A 9 -3.41 -1.58 -0.74
N PHE A 10 -3.17 -2.77 -0.22
CA PHE A 10 -2.67 -3.87 -1.00
C PHE A 10 -3.83 -4.80 -1.27
N ILE A 11 -4.03 -5.13 -2.53
CA ILE A 11 -5.21 -5.84 -2.98
C ILE A 11 -4.83 -7.17 -3.58
N ASN A 12 -5.58 -8.20 -3.22
CA ASN A 12 -5.42 -9.50 -3.83
C ASN A 12 -6.20 -9.48 -5.14
N SER A 13 -5.50 -9.54 -6.25
CA SER A 13 -6.16 -9.38 -7.55
C SER A 13 -7.11 -10.52 -7.85
N LYS A 14 -6.95 -11.65 -7.20
CA LYS A 14 -7.85 -12.77 -7.44
C LYS A 14 -9.20 -12.58 -6.78
N THR A 15 -9.24 -11.88 -5.68
CA THR A 15 -10.50 -11.67 -4.97
C THR A 15 -11.00 -10.25 -5.11
N GLY A 16 -10.09 -9.31 -5.40
CA GLY A 16 -10.46 -7.91 -5.46
C GLY A 16 -10.56 -7.25 -4.11
N TYR A 17 -10.21 -7.94 -3.03
CA TYR A 17 -10.31 -7.38 -1.70
C TYR A 17 -8.97 -6.86 -1.21
N ALA A 18 -9.02 -5.78 -0.46
CA ALA A 18 -7.82 -5.25 0.17
C ALA A 18 -7.46 -6.17 1.33
N ILE A 19 -6.19 -6.54 1.41
CA ILE A 19 -5.73 -7.44 2.45
C ILE A 19 -4.75 -6.80 3.40
N PHE A 20 -4.33 -5.58 3.10
CA PHE A 20 -3.40 -4.90 3.98
C PHE A 20 -3.40 -3.42 3.67
N TYR A 21 -3.22 -2.60 4.69
CA TYR A 21 -3.14 -1.16 4.52
C TYR A 21 -1.82 -0.67 5.07
N TYR A 22 -1.24 0.32 4.42
CA TYR A 22 0.06 0.82 4.81
C TYR A 22 0.12 2.33 4.55
N SER A 23 0.79 3.05 5.41
CA SER A 23 0.88 4.50 5.26
C SER A 23 2.34 4.91 5.15
N LEU A 24 2.60 5.90 4.33
CA LEU A 24 3.92 6.46 4.18
C LEU A 24 3.88 7.93 4.44
N ASP A 25 5.03 8.46 4.84
CA ASP A 25 5.17 9.87 5.04
C ASP A 25 5.07 10.56 3.70
N SER A 26 4.29 11.60 3.62
CA SER A 26 4.11 12.29 2.36
C SER A 26 5.39 12.93 1.85
N GLY A 27 6.36 13.14 2.72
CA GLY A 27 7.62 13.71 2.31
C GLY A 27 8.61 12.74 1.74
N ILE A 28 8.27 11.45 1.71
CA ILE A 28 9.19 10.45 1.22
C ILE A 28 9.34 10.59 -0.30
N GLU A 29 10.54 10.37 -0.79
CA GLU A 29 10.78 10.45 -2.22
C GLU A 29 10.11 9.32 -2.94
N ALA A 30 9.74 9.56 -4.19
CA ALA A 30 9.00 8.57 -4.97
C ALA A 30 9.74 7.25 -5.07
N ASP A 31 11.05 7.30 -5.29
CA ASP A 31 11.83 6.08 -5.42
C ASP A 31 11.83 5.28 -4.13
N LYS A 32 11.96 5.98 -3.02
CA LYS A 32 11.97 5.31 -1.75
C LYS A 32 10.60 4.78 -1.40
N ALA A 33 9.58 5.52 -1.77
CA ALA A 33 8.21 5.07 -1.53
C ALA A 33 7.96 3.76 -2.26
N LYS A 34 8.42 3.68 -3.51
CA LYS A 34 8.21 2.47 -4.28
C LYS A 34 8.96 1.30 -3.65
N GLU A 35 10.18 1.54 -3.20
CA GLU A 35 10.96 0.51 -2.54
C GLU A 35 10.25 -0.03 -1.31
N GLU A 36 9.71 0.87 -0.51
CA GLU A 36 9.02 0.46 0.69
C GLU A 36 7.78 -0.36 0.36
N LEU A 37 7.04 0.10 -0.63
CA LEU A 37 5.83 -0.61 -1.01
C LEU A 37 6.14 -1.99 -1.56
N GLU A 38 7.24 -2.13 -2.29
CA GLU A 38 7.64 -3.44 -2.78
C GLU A 38 8.00 -4.37 -1.64
N LYS A 39 8.68 -3.86 -0.64
CA LYS A 39 9.03 -4.66 0.52
C LYS A 39 7.80 -5.11 1.28
N VAL A 40 6.86 -4.19 1.47
CA VAL A 40 5.64 -4.52 2.17
C VAL A 40 4.84 -5.54 1.38
N LYS A 41 4.81 -5.37 0.05
CA LYS A 41 4.10 -6.30 -0.80
C LYS A 41 4.63 -7.72 -0.62
N ALA A 42 5.95 -7.86 -0.58
CA ALA A 42 6.54 -9.17 -0.42
C ALA A 42 6.15 -9.78 0.93
N LYS A 43 6.15 -8.97 1.98
CA LYS A 43 5.77 -9.46 3.28
C LYS A 43 4.31 -9.88 3.33
N VAL A 44 3.47 -9.08 2.71
CA VAL A 44 2.05 -9.39 2.68
C VAL A 44 1.82 -10.71 1.93
N ALA A 45 2.56 -10.91 0.85
CA ALA A 45 2.43 -12.14 0.09
C ALA A 45 2.81 -13.35 0.93
N ILE A 46 3.91 -13.26 1.64
CA ILE A 46 4.36 -14.34 2.48
C ILE A 46 3.37 -14.62 3.59
N ASN A 47 2.90 -13.57 4.24
CA ASN A 47 1.97 -13.74 5.34
C ASN A 47 0.65 -14.34 4.92
N ASN A 48 0.26 -14.11 3.68
CA ASN A 48 -1.00 -14.62 3.18
C ASN A 48 -0.86 -15.87 2.32
N GLY A 49 0.37 -16.33 2.12
CA GLY A 49 0.60 -17.54 1.36
C GLY A 49 0.24 -17.42 -0.11
N ILE A 50 0.45 -16.25 -0.68
CA ILE A 50 0.13 -16.04 -2.08
C ILE A 50 1.35 -15.46 -2.77
N TYR A 51 1.31 -15.44 -4.10
CA TYR A 51 2.43 -14.93 -4.85
C TYR A 51 2.40 -13.41 -4.89
N THR A 52 3.56 -12.80 -4.91
CA THR A 52 3.62 -11.34 -4.96
C THR A 52 2.95 -10.81 -6.22
N GLU A 53 3.00 -11.55 -7.31
CA GLU A 53 2.36 -11.09 -8.53
C GLU A 53 0.86 -10.99 -8.40
N THR A 54 0.29 -11.66 -7.41
CA THR A 54 -1.14 -11.61 -7.19
C THR A 54 -1.55 -10.33 -6.50
N ILE A 55 -0.59 -9.63 -5.90
CA ILE A 55 -0.89 -8.44 -5.11
C ILE A 55 -0.52 -7.19 -5.87
N TYR A 56 -1.35 -6.18 -5.76
CA TYR A 56 -1.00 -4.87 -6.25
C TYR A 56 -1.45 -3.85 -5.22
N TRP A 57 -0.93 -2.64 -5.32
CA TRP A 57 -1.32 -1.61 -4.38
C TRP A 57 -1.93 -0.43 -5.11
N GLU A 58 -2.76 0.31 -4.36
CA GLU A 58 -3.35 1.53 -4.85
C GLU A 58 -3.26 2.58 -3.78
N GLU A 59 -3.08 3.80 -4.19
CA GLU A 59 -3.08 4.88 -3.23
C GLU A 59 -4.52 5.19 -2.85
N VAL A 60 -4.77 5.28 -1.56
CA VAL A 60 -6.08 5.60 -1.06
C VAL A 60 -6.15 7.10 -0.88
N LYS A 61 -6.97 7.77 -1.65
CA LYS A 61 -7.09 9.18 -1.51
C LYS A 61 -8.03 9.52 -0.40
N ASP A 62 -7.57 10.44 0.42
CA ASP A 62 -8.36 10.82 1.54
C ASP A 62 -9.25 11.91 1.11
N GLU A 63 -10.49 11.66 0.88
CA GLU A 63 -11.36 12.67 0.43
C GLU A 63 -11.99 13.36 1.54
N PRO A 64 -12.02 14.68 1.55
CA PRO A 64 -12.65 15.38 2.63
C PRO A 64 -14.11 15.12 2.58
N VAL A 65 -14.61 14.82 3.70
CA VAL A 65 -15.99 14.53 3.82
C VAL A 65 -16.69 15.75 4.23
N ASN A 66 -17.59 16.14 3.54
CA ASN A 66 -18.24 17.35 3.98
C ASN A 66 -19.62 17.27 4.23
#